data_d5af191683d7b477be51817ca42c47ab
#
_entry.id   d5af191683d7b477be51817ca42c47ab
#
_cell.length_a   1.000
_cell.length_b   1.000
_cell.length_c   1.000
_cell.angle_alpha   90.00
_cell.angle_beta   90.00
_cell.angle_gamma   90.00
#
_symmetry.space_group_name_H-M   'P 1'
#
loop_
_entity.id
_entity.type
_entity.pdbx_description
1 polymer ?
#
loop_
_entity_poly.entity_id
_entity_poly.type
_entity_poly.pdbx_seq_one_letter_code
_entity_poly.pdbx_strand_id
1 'polypeptide(L)'
;VDNQAPDPGNLTYFPEYLQKAGYQTRFFGKWHMGDHGDEPQPGFTHWESFPGQGVYYNPTLNINGERVAYKDSTYITDLLTEHAVDWLKNRDEKKPFFLYLSHKAVHAGFQPARRHKGKYKGKRIALPKTYDQTKTGKYRDLKWPQWVADQRISWHGVDYMYHDNRDIHEMVVDYCETLLGVDESVGTVMEYLKKEGLDKSTLVIYMGDNGFSWGEHGLIDKRHFYEESVKVPLLVRCPELFG
;
A
#
# COMPACT_ATOMS: atom_id res chain seq x y z
N VAL A 1 3.04 15.38 -8.62
CA VAL A 1 2.11 14.73 -9.55
C VAL A 1 0.79 14.57 -8.84
N ASP A 2 -0.26 15.09 -9.43
CA ASP A 2 -1.61 14.90 -8.91
C ASP A 2 -2.14 13.54 -9.40
N ASN A 3 -2.44 12.63 -8.49
CA ASN A 3 -2.98 11.33 -8.82
C ASN A 3 -4.46 11.37 -9.29
N GLN A 4 -5.07 12.55 -9.24
CA GLN A 4 -6.41 12.81 -9.79
C GLN A 4 -6.37 13.42 -11.19
N ALA A 5 -5.17 13.82 -11.65
CA ALA A 5 -5.03 14.33 -13.01
C ALA A 5 -5.38 13.22 -14.02
N PRO A 6 -6.20 13.51 -15.04
CA PRO A 6 -6.50 12.53 -16.07
C PRO A 6 -5.23 12.10 -16.78
N ASP A 7 -5.18 10.83 -17.16
CA ASP A 7 -4.13 10.30 -18.01
C ASP A 7 -4.14 11.11 -19.32
N PRO A 8 -3.01 11.69 -19.76
CA PRO A 8 -2.93 12.41 -21.02
C PRO A 8 -3.22 11.55 -22.26
N GLY A 9 -3.48 10.25 -22.09
CA GLY A 9 -3.91 9.33 -23.15
C GLY A 9 -2.82 8.91 -24.15
N ASN A 10 -1.60 9.33 -23.90
CA ASN A 10 -0.46 9.02 -24.78
C ASN A 10 0.70 8.32 -24.06
N LEU A 11 0.47 7.85 -22.85
CA LEU A 11 1.46 7.11 -22.09
C LEU A 11 1.48 5.64 -22.51
N THR A 12 2.67 5.09 -22.65
CA THR A 12 2.87 3.65 -22.79
C THR A 12 3.32 3.12 -21.43
N TYR A 13 2.52 2.28 -20.84
CA TYR A 13 2.86 1.66 -19.56
C TYR A 13 3.83 0.50 -19.74
N PHE A 14 4.76 0.31 -18.79
CA PHE A 14 5.77 -0.73 -18.93
C PHE A 14 5.20 -2.16 -19.08
N PRO A 15 4.02 -2.53 -18.53
CA PRO A 15 3.44 -3.85 -18.80
C PRO A 15 3.12 -4.12 -20.26
N GLU A 16 2.89 -3.09 -21.09
CA GLU A 16 2.71 -3.26 -22.54
C GLU A 16 3.99 -3.79 -23.23
N TYR A 17 5.16 -3.39 -22.74
CA TYR A 17 6.43 -3.94 -23.24
C TYR A 17 6.60 -5.40 -22.80
N LEU A 18 6.16 -5.75 -21.59
CA LEU A 18 6.16 -7.14 -21.13
C LEU A 18 5.21 -8.01 -21.96
N GLN A 19 4.02 -7.50 -22.31
CA GLN A 19 3.11 -8.21 -23.20
C GLN A 19 3.74 -8.45 -24.58
N LYS A 20 4.37 -7.43 -25.16
CA LYS A 20 5.09 -7.56 -26.44
C LYS A 20 6.23 -8.58 -26.38
N ALA A 21 6.82 -8.76 -25.18
CA ALA A 21 7.84 -9.78 -24.91
C ALA A 21 7.25 -11.17 -24.58
N GLY A 22 5.92 -11.35 -24.67
CA GLY A 22 5.24 -12.62 -24.50
C GLY A 22 4.79 -12.93 -23.06
N TYR A 23 4.89 -11.99 -22.13
CA TYR A 23 4.44 -12.17 -20.76
C TYR A 23 2.91 -12.18 -20.65
N GLN A 24 2.40 -13.00 -19.76
CA GLN A 24 1.06 -12.87 -19.20
C GLN A 24 1.10 -11.80 -18.11
N THR A 25 0.28 -10.76 -18.24
CA THR A 25 0.32 -9.61 -17.33
C THR A 25 -0.97 -9.50 -16.54
N ARG A 26 -0.89 -9.35 -15.23
CA ARG A 26 -2.03 -9.30 -14.32
C ARG A 26 -1.88 -8.19 -13.29
N PHE A 27 -3.00 -7.53 -13.02
CA PHE A 27 -3.11 -6.53 -11.97
C PHE A 27 -4.21 -6.90 -10.98
N PHE A 28 -3.88 -6.83 -9.70
CA PHE A 28 -4.81 -7.05 -8.59
C PHE A 28 -4.65 -5.93 -7.56
N GLY A 29 -5.69 -5.16 -7.32
CA GLY A 29 -5.75 -4.24 -6.21
C GLY A 29 -5.88 -2.76 -6.56
N LYS A 30 -5.16 -1.90 -5.84
CA LYS A 30 -5.29 -0.45 -5.91
C LYS A 30 -4.50 0.13 -7.07
N TRP A 31 -5.22 0.76 -8.01
CA TRP A 31 -4.62 1.56 -9.08
C TRP A 31 -4.50 3.03 -8.66
N HIS A 32 -5.60 3.65 -8.32
CA HIS A 32 -5.71 5.01 -7.79
C HIS A 32 -4.95 6.09 -8.60
N MET A 33 -4.99 6.00 -9.90
CA MET A 33 -4.46 7.00 -10.82
C MET A 33 -5.60 7.56 -11.68
N GLY A 34 -5.47 8.81 -12.13
CA GLY A 34 -6.51 9.49 -12.89
C GLY A 34 -7.65 10.00 -12.02
N ASP A 35 -8.86 9.97 -12.52
CA ASP A 35 -10.09 10.51 -11.94
C ASP A 35 -10.80 9.59 -10.92
N HIS A 36 -10.04 8.78 -10.19
CA HIS A 36 -10.52 7.75 -9.25
C HIS A 36 -11.18 6.52 -9.91
N GLY A 37 -11.04 6.35 -11.21
CA GLY A 37 -11.49 5.18 -11.93
C GLY A 37 -10.77 3.90 -11.51
N ASP A 38 -11.39 2.78 -11.80
CA ASP A 38 -10.83 1.46 -11.62
C ASP A 38 -10.95 0.61 -12.90
N GLU A 39 -11.10 1.30 -14.03
CA GLU A 39 -11.21 0.69 -15.34
C GLU A 39 -9.91 -0.03 -15.75
N PRO A 40 -10.02 -1.14 -16.50
CA PRO A 40 -8.85 -1.86 -16.99
C PRO A 40 -7.86 -0.95 -17.73
N GLN A 41 -6.59 -1.08 -17.39
CA GLN A 41 -5.53 -0.26 -17.97
C GLN A 41 -4.74 -1.04 -19.04
N PRO A 42 -4.15 -0.33 -20.03
CA PRO A 42 -3.31 -0.94 -21.04
C PRO A 42 -2.15 -1.73 -20.43
N GLY A 43 -1.77 -2.81 -21.09
CA GLY A 43 -0.64 -3.63 -20.64
C GLY A 43 -1.01 -4.76 -19.69
N PHE A 44 -2.28 -4.88 -19.30
CA PHE A 44 -2.77 -5.99 -18.47
C PHE A 44 -3.79 -6.85 -19.22
N THR A 45 -3.61 -8.16 -19.22
CA THR A 45 -4.54 -9.13 -19.83
C THR A 45 -5.61 -9.61 -18.85
N HIS A 46 -5.46 -9.27 -17.58
CA HIS A 46 -6.48 -9.44 -16.55
C HIS A 46 -6.34 -8.29 -15.54
N TRP A 47 -7.46 -7.81 -15.10
CA TRP A 47 -7.55 -6.63 -14.26
C TRP A 47 -8.55 -6.86 -13.13
N GLU A 48 -8.10 -6.60 -11.91
CA GLU A 48 -8.98 -6.54 -10.74
C GLU A 48 -8.62 -5.33 -9.91
N SER A 49 -9.52 -4.36 -9.82
CA SER A 49 -9.29 -3.12 -9.10
C SER A 49 -10.53 -2.64 -8.38
N PHE A 50 -10.43 -1.50 -7.73
CA PHE A 50 -11.51 -0.83 -7.02
C PHE A 50 -11.32 0.69 -7.07
N PRO A 51 -12.41 1.49 -7.01
CA PRO A 51 -12.31 2.94 -7.14
C PRO A 51 -11.67 3.58 -5.90
N GLY A 52 -10.89 4.62 -6.13
CA GLY A 52 -10.31 5.48 -5.11
C GLY A 52 -9.49 4.74 -4.07
N GLN A 53 -9.80 4.96 -2.79
CA GLN A 53 -9.08 4.34 -1.67
C GLN A 53 -9.56 2.92 -1.33
N GLY A 54 -10.70 2.48 -1.85
CA GLY A 54 -11.28 1.20 -1.52
C GLY A 54 -11.71 1.05 -0.04
N VAL A 55 -12.17 -0.13 0.31
CA VAL A 55 -12.57 -0.50 1.68
C VAL A 55 -11.81 -1.74 2.14
N TYR A 56 -11.67 -1.93 3.45
CA TYR A 56 -10.99 -3.11 3.99
C TYR A 56 -11.87 -4.36 4.01
N TYR A 57 -13.18 -4.17 4.21
CA TYR A 57 -14.14 -5.27 4.29
C TYR A 57 -15.25 -5.09 3.27
N ASN A 58 -15.72 -6.21 2.74
CA ASN A 58 -16.81 -6.28 1.77
C ASN A 58 -16.58 -5.36 0.56
N PRO A 59 -15.44 -5.50 -0.14
CA PRO A 59 -15.15 -4.66 -1.30
C PRO A 59 -16.10 -4.96 -2.46
N THR A 60 -16.22 -3.98 -3.35
CA THR A 60 -16.70 -4.21 -4.72
C THR A 60 -15.50 -4.06 -5.63
N LEU A 61 -15.18 -5.08 -6.39
CA LEU A 61 -14.11 -5.06 -7.38
C LEU A 61 -14.65 -4.86 -8.78
N ASN A 62 -13.89 -4.18 -9.61
CA ASN A 62 -14.02 -4.22 -11.05
C ASN A 62 -13.12 -5.35 -11.58
N ILE A 63 -13.70 -6.42 -12.06
CA ILE A 63 -13.00 -7.57 -12.64
C ILE A 63 -13.19 -7.53 -14.14
N ASN A 64 -12.17 -7.07 -14.89
CA ASN A 64 -12.21 -6.95 -16.35
C ASN A 64 -13.42 -6.15 -16.90
N GLY A 65 -13.87 -5.13 -16.17
CA GLY A 65 -15.02 -4.30 -16.53
C GLY A 65 -16.34 -4.68 -15.82
N GLU A 66 -16.40 -5.83 -15.16
CA GLU A 66 -17.58 -6.28 -14.42
C GLU A 66 -17.48 -5.97 -12.93
N ARG A 67 -18.57 -5.46 -12.34
CA ARG A 67 -18.63 -5.15 -10.90
C ARG A 67 -19.04 -6.38 -10.08
N VAL A 68 -18.16 -6.83 -9.19
CA VAL A 68 -18.40 -7.95 -8.28
C VAL A 68 -18.37 -7.47 -6.84
N ALA A 69 -19.50 -7.54 -6.15
CA ALA A 69 -19.62 -7.14 -4.75
C ALA A 69 -19.42 -8.36 -3.82
N TYR A 70 -18.52 -8.21 -2.87
CA TYR A 70 -18.24 -9.21 -1.84
C TYR A 70 -18.96 -8.87 -0.54
N LYS A 71 -19.28 -9.89 0.25
CA LYS A 71 -20.06 -9.78 1.51
C LYS A 71 -19.42 -10.65 2.59
N ASP A 72 -20.13 -10.86 3.68
CA ASP A 72 -19.80 -11.79 4.76
C ASP A 72 -18.45 -11.55 5.42
N SER A 73 -18.08 -10.26 5.53
CA SER A 73 -16.83 -9.81 6.11
C SER A 73 -15.58 -10.21 5.31
N THR A 74 -15.72 -10.35 4.00
CA THR A 74 -14.58 -10.57 3.10
C THR A 74 -13.53 -9.47 3.30
N TYR A 75 -12.32 -9.85 3.63
CA TYR A 75 -11.20 -8.94 3.83
C TYR A 75 -10.42 -8.76 2.53
N ILE A 76 -10.27 -7.52 2.08
CA ILE A 76 -9.74 -7.23 0.74
C ILE A 76 -8.32 -7.77 0.52
N THR A 77 -7.44 -7.72 1.54
CA THR A 77 -6.07 -8.22 1.39
C THR A 77 -6.05 -9.72 1.14
N ASP A 78 -6.88 -10.47 1.86
CA ASP A 78 -7.01 -11.92 1.69
C ASP A 78 -7.58 -12.26 0.31
N LEU A 79 -8.68 -11.59 -0.06
CA LEU A 79 -9.34 -11.76 -1.35
C LEU A 79 -8.39 -11.57 -2.53
N LEU A 80 -7.65 -10.46 -2.55
CA LEU A 80 -6.69 -10.17 -3.62
C LEU A 80 -5.55 -11.20 -3.66
N THR A 81 -5.13 -11.69 -2.49
CA THR A 81 -4.12 -12.73 -2.38
C THR A 81 -4.61 -14.06 -2.94
N GLU A 82 -5.83 -14.47 -2.58
CA GLU A 82 -6.48 -15.68 -3.11
C GLU A 82 -6.59 -15.62 -4.63
N HIS A 83 -7.12 -14.52 -5.18
CA HIS A 83 -7.27 -14.33 -6.62
C HIS A 83 -5.92 -14.36 -7.34
N ALA A 84 -4.90 -13.71 -6.79
CA ALA A 84 -3.56 -13.71 -7.35
C ALA A 84 -2.93 -15.11 -7.37
N VAL A 85 -3.05 -15.87 -6.28
CA VAL A 85 -2.54 -17.25 -6.20
C VAL A 85 -3.35 -18.19 -7.09
N ASP A 86 -4.67 -18.05 -7.15
CA ASP A 86 -5.51 -18.88 -8.02
C ASP A 86 -5.23 -18.60 -9.50
N TRP A 87 -4.96 -17.34 -9.84
CA TRP A 87 -4.47 -17.06 -11.17
C TRP A 87 -3.11 -17.70 -11.45
N LEU A 88 -2.16 -17.64 -10.53
CA LEU A 88 -0.85 -18.29 -10.68
C LEU A 88 -0.97 -19.80 -10.91
N LYS A 89 -1.93 -20.48 -10.23
CA LYS A 89 -2.21 -21.92 -10.43
C LYS A 89 -2.74 -22.24 -11.82
N ASN A 90 -3.50 -21.33 -12.42
CA ASN A 90 -4.20 -21.53 -13.68
C ASN A 90 -3.53 -20.80 -14.86
N ARG A 91 -2.33 -20.26 -14.70
CA ARG A 91 -1.59 -19.58 -15.75
C ARG A 91 -1.15 -20.55 -16.87
N ASP A 92 -0.86 -20.03 -18.03
CA ASP A 92 -0.16 -20.78 -19.06
C ASP A 92 1.33 -20.95 -18.65
N GLU A 93 1.70 -22.15 -18.24
CA GLU A 93 3.06 -22.44 -17.75
C GLU A 93 4.15 -22.30 -18.83
N LYS A 94 3.77 -22.24 -20.11
CA LYS A 94 4.70 -22.04 -21.23
C LYS A 94 5.11 -20.60 -21.42
N LYS A 95 4.46 -19.66 -20.72
CA LYS A 95 4.72 -18.23 -20.84
C LYS A 95 5.26 -17.64 -19.54
N PRO A 96 6.18 -16.70 -19.61
CA PRO A 96 6.55 -15.92 -18.44
C PRO A 96 5.36 -15.10 -17.95
N PHE A 97 5.39 -14.69 -16.69
CA PHE A 97 4.32 -13.90 -16.09
C PHE A 97 4.83 -12.64 -15.41
N PHE A 98 3.96 -11.65 -15.39
CA PHE A 98 4.08 -10.45 -14.57
C PHE A 98 2.80 -10.31 -13.72
N LEU A 99 2.97 -10.38 -12.42
CA LEU A 99 1.92 -10.20 -11.44
C LEU A 99 2.16 -8.92 -10.65
N TYR A 100 1.21 -7.99 -10.67
CA TYR A 100 1.21 -6.79 -9.87
C TYR A 100 0.12 -6.90 -8.81
N LEU A 101 0.49 -7.21 -7.57
CA LEU A 101 -0.41 -7.30 -6.42
C LEU A 101 -0.28 -6.02 -5.58
N SER A 102 -1.25 -5.12 -5.74
CA SER A 102 -1.26 -3.78 -5.15
C SER A 102 -2.30 -3.70 -4.03
N HIS A 103 -1.87 -3.90 -2.79
CA HIS A 103 -2.78 -3.88 -1.65
C HIS A 103 -3.30 -2.47 -1.32
N LYS A 104 -4.56 -2.38 -0.83
CA LYS A 104 -5.05 -1.20 -0.12
C LYS A 104 -4.30 -0.98 1.19
N ALA A 105 -3.97 -2.06 1.89
CA ALA A 105 -3.23 -2.03 3.15
C ALA A 105 -1.77 -1.55 2.90
N VAL A 106 -1.26 -0.62 3.70
CA VAL A 106 -1.86 -0.16 4.96
C VAL A 106 -2.29 1.31 4.87
N HIS A 107 -3.21 1.66 3.99
CA HIS A 107 -3.72 3.03 3.90
C HIS A 107 -4.59 3.36 5.13
N ALA A 108 -4.60 4.64 5.51
CA ALA A 108 -5.32 5.16 6.67
C ALA A 108 -6.80 4.73 6.73
N GLY A 109 -7.34 4.80 7.95
CA GLY A 109 -8.53 4.08 8.36
C GLY A 109 -8.18 2.64 8.69
N PHE A 110 -6.95 2.39 9.17
CA PHE A 110 -6.34 1.10 9.46
C PHE A 110 -7.31 0.10 10.08
N GLN A 111 -7.68 -0.93 9.32
CA GLN A 111 -8.60 -1.97 9.78
C GLN A 111 -7.93 -3.33 9.60
N PRO A 112 -7.39 -3.91 10.66
CA PRO A 112 -6.75 -5.20 10.60
C PRO A 112 -7.74 -6.33 10.27
N ALA A 113 -7.24 -7.39 9.67
CA ALA A 113 -8.00 -8.64 9.59
C ALA A 113 -8.42 -9.09 10.99
N ARG A 114 -9.61 -9.69 11.14
CA ARG A 114 -10.17 -10.07 12.46
C ARG A 114 -9.21 -10.93 13.27
N ARG A 115 -8.44 -11.82 12.63
CA ARG A 115 -7.42 -12.68 13.25
C ARG A 115 -6.22 -11.92 13.83
N HIS A 116 -6.00 -10.68 13.39
CA HIS A 116 -4.88 -9.84 13.85
C HIS A 116 -5.31 -8.80 14.87
N LYS A 117 -6.61 -8.49 14.91
CA LYS A 117 -7.14 -7.47 15.80
C LYS A 117 -6.81 -7.78 17.27
N GLY A 118 -6.16 -6.83 17.92
CA GLY A 118 -5.78 -6.92 19.33
C GLY A 118 -4.44 -7.60 19.60
N LYS A 119 -3.69 -8.04 18.57
CA LYS A 119 -2.34 -8.64 18.75
C LYS A 119 -1.36 -7.70 19.47
N TYR A 120 -1.48 -6.40 19.24
CA TYR A 120 -0.61 -5.39 19.84
C TYR A 120 -1.35 -4.46 20.80
N LYS A 121 -2.56 -4.85 21.25
CA LYS A 121 -3.37 -4.07 22.21
C LYS A 121 -2.55 -3.64 23.43
N GLY A 122 -2.62 -2.35 23.75
CA GLY A 122 -1.91 -1.77 24.90
C GLY A 122 -0.41 -1.57 24.70
N LYS A 123 0.14 -1.91 23.55
CA LYS A 123 1.52 -1.53 23.21
C LYS A 123 1.60 -0.02 22.95
N ARG A 124 2.74 0.56 23.32
CA ARG A 124 3.04 1.97 23.05
C ARG A 124 4.34 2.05 22.24
N ILE A 125 4.37 2.91 21.25
CA ILE A 125 5.59 3.19 20.48
C ILE A 125 6.48 4.19 21.22
N ALA A 126 7.77 4.13 20.99
CA ALA A 126 8.65 5.24 21.31
C ALA A 126 8.36 6.37 20.33
N LEU A 127 7.92 7.51 20.82
CA LEU A 127 7.71 8.69 19.96
C LEU A 127 9.04 9.17 19.40
N PRO A 128 9.06 9.70 18.18
CA PRO A 128 10.27 10.26 17.57
C PRO A 128 10.88 11.37 18.43
N LYS A 129 12.21 11.50 18.44
CA LYS A 129 12.90 12.58 19.17
C LYS A 129 12.43 13.97 18.72
N THR A 130 11.97 14.07 17.47
CA THR A 130 11.47 15.31 16.86
C THR A 130 9.98 15.57 17.14
N TYR A 131 9.28 14.66 17.81
CA TYR A 131 7.84 14.77 18.08
C TYR A 131 7.45 16.08 18.76
N ASP A 132 8.19 16.47 19.78
CA ASP A 132 7.95 17.68 20.56
C ASP A 132 8.70 18.92 20.08
N GLN A 133 9.47 18.82 19.00
CA GLN A 133 10.23 19.96 18.48
C GLN A 133 9.33 21.16 18.12
N THR A 134 8.11 20.88 17.67
CA THR A 134 7.12 21.87 17.24
C THR A 134 6.16 22.30 18.35
N LYS A 135 6.29 21.79 19.58
CA LYS A 135 5.48 22.26 20.70
C LYS A 135 5.77 23.72 21.05
N THR A 136 4.71 24.47 21.29
CA THR A 136 4.77 25.88 21.69
C THR A 136 5.78 26.07 22.82
N GLY A 137 6.74 26.96 22.63
CA GLY A 137 7.79 27.29 23.61
C GLY A 137 9.20 26.76 23.25
N LYS A 138 9.33 25.58 22.63
CA LYS A 138 10.65 25.03 22.22
C LYS A 138 11.23 25.69 20.97
N TYR A 139 10.36 26.21 20.08
CA TYR A 139 10.78 26.85 18.83
C TYR A 139 11.22 28.30 18.94
N ARG A 140 10.81 29.00 20.00
CA ARG A 140 11.23 30.40 20.22
C ARG A 140 12.76 30.53 20.22
N ASP A 141 13.44 29.50 20.70
CA ASP A 141 14.90 29.48 20.78
C ASP A 141 15.57 29.17 19.44
N LEU A 142 14.83 28.53 18.49
CA LEU A 142 15.35 28.12 17.18
C LEU A 142 15.12 29.13 16.09
N LYS A 143 14.44 30.26 16.37
CA LYS A 143 14.08 31.31 15.39
C LYS A 143 13.39 30.82 14.13
N TRP A 144 12.64 29.72 14.23
CA TRP A 144 11.89 29.18 13.09
C TRP A 144 10.65 30.03 12.80
N PRO A 145 10.23 30.09 11.52
CA PRO A 145 8.99 30.78 11.16
C PRO A 145 7.79 30.19 11.89
N GLN A 146 6.85 31.03 12.29
CA GLN A 146 5.65 30.61 13.00
C GLN A 146 4.87 29.51 12.27
N TRP A 147 4.79 29.59 10.94
CA TRP A 147 4.08 28.59 10.13
C TRP A 147 4.63 27.17 10.30
N VAL A 148 5.89 26.99 10.66
CA VAL A 148 6.47 25.66 10.95
C VAL A 148 5.87 25.10 12.24
N ALA A 149 5.72 25.91 13.26
CA ALA A 149 5.06 25.51 14.51
C ALA A 149 3.56 25.23 14.29
N ASP A 150 2.92 26.03 13.44
CA ASP A 150 1.49 25.91 13.13
C ASP A 150 1.16 24.62 12.34
N GLN A 151 2.14 23.98 11.68
CA GLN A 151 1.93 22.71 11.02
C GLN A 151 1.45 21.62 11.97
N ARG A 152 1.81 21.69 13.25
CA ARG A 152 1.40 20.72 14.26
C ARG A 152 -0.11 20.64 14.48
N ILE A 153 -0.80 21.79 14.34
CA ILE A 153 -2.27 21.91 14.43
C ILE A 153 -2.95 21.94 13.06
N SER A 154 -2.17 21.80 12.00
CA SER A 154 -2.69 21.68 10.64
C SER A 154 -3.30 20.30 10.39
N TRP A 155 -3.93 20.15 9.25
CA TRP A 155 -4.52 18.90 8.78
C TRP A 155 -3.57 17.68 8.88
N HIS A 156 -2.27 17.91 8.68
CA HIS A 156 -1.23 16.88 8.74
C HIS A 156 -0.41 16.92 10.04
N GLY A 157 -0.89 17.60 11.05
CA GLY A 157 -0.21 17.71 12.33
C GLY A 157 -0.72 16.71 13.36
N VAL A 158 0.14 16.33 14.30
CA VAL A 158 -0.18 15.34 15.35
C VAL A 158 -1.23 15.84 16.34
N ASP A 159 -1.44 17.16 16.46
CA ASP A 159 -2.43 17.74 17.37
C ASP A 159 -3.83 17.85 16.71
N TYR A 160 -3.94 17.61 15.40
CA TYR A 160 -5.21 17.57 14.67
C TYR A 160 -5.65 16.14 14.31
N MET A 161 -4.71 15.31 13.82
CA MET A 161 -4.92 13.88 13.53
C MET A 161 -6.13 13.62 12.61
N TYR A 162 -6.16 14.21 11.42
CA TYR A 162 -7.33 14.17 10.52
C TYR A 162 -7.78 12.77 10.09
N HIS A 163 -6.90 11.78 10.11
CA HIS A 163 -7.25 10.41 9.77
C HIS A 163 -8.12 9.74 10.83
N ASP A 164 -7.88 10.10 12.09
CA ASP A 164 -8.58 9.51 13.23
C ASP A 164 -8.19 10.32 14.49
N ASN A 165 -9.18 10.91 15.14
CA ASN A 165 -8.96 11.69 16.37
C ASN A 165 -8.72 10.80 17.59
N ARG A 166 -7.79 9.84 17.45
CA ARG A 166 -7.37 8.92 18.52
C ARG A 166 -5.92 9.16 18.92
N ASP A 167 -5.52 8.51 20.01
CA ASP A 167 -4.13 8.48 20.44
C ASP A 167 -3.23 7.88 19.34
N ILE A 168 -2.10 8.53 19.06
CA ILE A 168 -1.14 8.09 18.04
C ILE A 168 -0.66 6.65 18.29
N HIS A 169 -0.54 6.24 19.54
CA HIS A 169 -0.13 4.87 19.86
C HIS A 169 -1.17 3.83 19.43
N GLU A 170 -2.47 4.15 19.58
CA GLU A 170 -3.55 3.28 19.11
C GLU A 170 -3.58 3.19 17.59
N MET A 171 -3.35 4.32 16.90
CA MET A 171 -3.27 4.32 15.44
C MET A 171 -2.11 3.47 14.93
N VAL A 172 -0.94 3.56 15.55
CA VAL A 172 0.21 2.73 15.17
C VAL A 172 -0.05 1.25 15.46
N VAL A 173 -0.75 0.93 16.53
CA VAL A 173 -1.18 -0.45 16.82
C VAL A 173 -2.05 -0.98 15.67
N ASP A 174 -3.09 -0.24 15.28
CA ASP A 174 -3.97 -0.66 14.19
C ASP A 174 -3.23 -0.75 12.84
N TYR A 175 -2.29 0.17 12.58
CA TYR A 175 -1.40 0.10 11.41
C TYR A 175 -0.58 -1.19 11.41
N CYS A 176 0.10 -1.50 12.51
CA CYS A 176 0.92 -2.70 12.62
C CYS A 176 0.09 -3.98 12.52
N GLU A 177 -1.11 -4.01 13.13
CA GLU A 177 -2.02 -5.14 13.03
C GLU A 177 -2.56 -5.31 11.59
N THR A 178 -2.79 -4.20 10.87
CA THR A 178 -3.19 -4.23 9.46
C THR A 178 -2.06 -4.73 8.56
N LEU A 179 -0.81 -4.37 8.87
CA LEU A 179 0.38 -4.80 8.14
C LEU A 179 0.60 -6.32 8.20
N LEU A 180 0.19 -6.97 9.30
CA LEU A 180 0.27 -8.44 9.40
C LEU A 180 -0.50 -9.17 8.29
N GLY A 181 -1.59 -8.59 7.80
CA GLY A 181 -2.31 -9.16 6.66
C GLY A 181 -1.51 -9.08 5.35
N VAL A 182 -0.72 -8.02 5.17
CA VAL A 182 0.19 -7.89 4.02
C VAL A 182 1.34 -8.87 4.13
N ASP A 183 1.91 -9.04 5.32
CA ASP A 183 2.98 -10.01 5.58
C ASP A 183 2.53 -11.45 5.27
N GLU A 184 1.33 -11.83 5.72
CA GLU A 184 0.72 -13.13 5.38
C GLU A 184 0.48 -13.29 3.88
N SER A 185 0.04 -12.22 3.19
CA SER A 185 -0.14 -12.23 1.74
C SER A 185 1.17 -12.50 1.00
N VAL A 186 2.24 -11.78 1.37
CA VAL A 186 3.58 -12.00 0.81
C VAL A 186 4.03 -13.43 1.08
N GLY A 187 3.88 -13.91 2.33
CA GLY A 187 4.19 -15.29 2.71
C GLY A 187 3.48 -16.30 1.83
N THR A 188 2.16 -16.14 1.62
CA THR A 188 1.33 -17.04 0.80
C THR A 188 1.80 -17.10 -0.66
N VAL A 189 2.11 -15.97 -1.26
CA VAL A 189 2.64 -15.91 -2.64
C VAL A 189 4.02 -16.58 -2.70
N MET A 190 4.90 -16.29 -1.75
CA MET A 190 6.26 -16.86 -1.70
C MET A 190 6.24 -18.38 -1.49
N GLU A 191 5.36 -18.88 -0.64
CA GLU A 191 5.16 -20.33 -0.42
C GLU A 191 4.68 -21.01 -1.69
N TYR A 192 3.73 -20.39 -2.41
CA TYR A 192 3.29 -20.91 -3.71
C TYR A 192 4.44 -20.98 -4.71
N LEU A 193 5.20 -19.88 -4.89
CA LEU A 193 6.34 -19.87 -5.82
C LEU A 193 7.37 -20.95 -5.46
N LYS A 194 7.67 -21.15 -4.18
CA LYS A 194 8.59 -22.18 -3.71
C LYS A 194 8.06 -23.58 -3.99
N LYS A 195 6.77 -23.84 -3.71
CA LYS A 195 6.13 -25.14 -3.96
C LYS A 195 6.19 -25.54 -5.42
N GLU A 196 6.00 -24.57 -6.31
CA GLU A 196 6.01 -24.79 -7.77
C GLU A 196 7.42 -24.71 -8.38
N GLY A 197 8.47 -24.51 -7.57
CA GLY A 197 9.86 -24.40 -8.03
C GLY A 197 10.16 -23.12 -8.81
N LEU A 198 9.31 -22.10 -8.68
CA LEU A 198 9.42 -20.81 -9.38
C LEU A 198 10.21 -19.76 -8.58
N ASP A 199 10.46 -20.01 -7.31
CA ASP A 199 11.00 -19.04 -6.38
C ASP A 199 12.44 -18.60 -6.69
N LYS A 200 13.18 -19.39 -7.46
CA LYS A 200 14.56 -19.08 -7.87
C LYS A 200 14.61 -18.17 -9.10
N SER A 201 13.71 -18.42 -10.06
CA SER A 201 13.67 -17.72 -11.36
C SER A 201 12.68 -16.55 -11.40
N THR A 202 11.89 -16.35 -10.35
CA THR A 202 10.97 -15.21 -10.25
C THR A 202 11.66 -14.04 -9.56
N LEU A 203 11.70 -12.89 -10.24
CA LEU A 203 12.08 -11.61 -9.64
C LEU A 203 10.91 -11.11 -8.80
N VAL A 204 11.04 -11.18 -7.48
CA VAL A 204 10.07 -10.69 -6.52
C VAL A 204 10.52 -9.32 -6.01
N ILE A 205 9.65 -8.32 -6.14
CA ILE A 205 9.88 -6.96 -5.67
C ILE A 205 8.76 -6.60 -4.70
N TYR A 206 9.13 -6.23 -3.49
CA TYR A 206 8.21 -5.63 -2.52
C TYR A 206 8.62 -4.17 -2.30
N MET A 207 7.65 -3.26 -2.44
CA MET A 207 7.87 -1.83 -2.19
C MET A 207 6.60 -1.15 -1.71
N GLY A 208 6.76 -0.02 -1.01
CA GLY A 208 5.66 0.90 -0.72
C GLY A 208 5.49 1.95 -1.80
N ASP A 209 4.34 2.61 -1.85
CA ASP A 209 4.04 3.73 -2.76
C ASP A 209 4.56 5.07 -2.21
N ASN A 210 4.61 5.20 -0.89
CA ASN A 210 5.16 6.34 -0.15
C ASN A 210 5.54 5.91 1.28
N GLY A 211 6.29 6.76 1.95
CA GLY A 211 6.52 6.64 3.39
C GLY A 211 5.36 7.22 4.20
N PHE A 212 5.54 7.31 5.53
CA PHE A 212 4.53 7.86 6.43
C PHE A 212 5.20 8.38 7.71
N SER A 213 4.88 9.59 8.14
CA SER A 213 5.34 10.15 9.41
C SER A 213 4.44 9.75 10.56
N TRP A 214 5.04 9.29 11.62
CA TRP A 214 4.38 8.88 12.85
C TRP A 214 4.75 9.81 14.02
N GLY A 215 4.72 11.10 13.75
CA GLY A 215 4.99 12.15 14.72
C GLY A 215 6.34 12.84 14.57
N GLU A 216 7.16 12.42 13.60
CA GLU A 216 8.38 13.14 13.28
C GLU A 216 8.04 14.60 12.94
N HIS A 217 8.82 15.51 13.49
CA HIS A 217 8.62 16.97 13.35
C HIS A 217 7.24 17.48 13.80
N GLY A 218 6.50 16.69 14.60
CA GLY A 218 5.12 17.00 14.98
C GLY A 218 4.11 16.80 13.85
N LEU A 219 4.46 16.01 12.83
CA LEU A 219 3.64 15.74 11.66
C LEU A 219 3.16 14.29 11.65
N ILE A 220 2.07 14.08 10.94
CA ILE A 220 1.53 12.77 10.60
C ILE A 220 1.19 12.74 9.12
N ASP A 221 1.14 11.54 8.50
CA ASP A 221 0.86 11.42 7.07
C ASP A 221 2.13 11.54 6.19
N LYS A 222 1.98 11.79 4.92
CA LYS A 222 2.95 11.61 3.84
C LYS A 222 3.07 12.82 2.90
N ARG A 223 2.57 14.01 3.30
CA ARG A 223 2.42 15.15 2.39
C ARG A 223 3.50 16.23 2.58
N HIS A 224 4.69 15.81 2.92
CA HIS A 224 5.85 16.68 3.12
C HIS A 224 7.14 15.99 2.65
N PHE A 225 8.24 16.74 2.54
CA PHE A 225 9.49 16.27 1.94
C PHE A 225 10.51 15.70 2.95
N TYR A 226 10.06 15.28 4.12
CA TYR A 226 10.92 14.59 5.07
C TYR A 226 11.13 13.12 4.66
N GLU A 227 12.27 12.52 5.11
CA GLU A 227 12.64 11.14 4.79
C GLU A 227 11.52 10.15 5.08
N GLU A 228 10.80 10.34 6.18
CA GLU A 228 9.71 9.48 6.61
C GLU A 228 8.55 9.45 5.61
N SER A 229 8.36 10.55 4.88
CA SER A 229 7.33 10.67 3.84
C SER A 229 7.77 10.11 2.49
N VAL A 230 9.04 10.30 2.12
CA VAL A 230 9.53 10.00 0.76
C VAL A 230 10.24 8.66 0.66
N LYS A 231 10.77 8.15 1.78
CA LYS A 231 11.51 6.90 1.79
C LYS A 231 10.55 5.70 1.90
N VAL A 232 10.73 4.76 0.99
CA VAL A 232 9.95 3.52 0.95
C VAL A 232 10.85 2.31 1.14
N PRO A 233 10.33 1.20 1.70
CA PRO A 233 11.04 -0.07 1.64
C PRO A 233 11.13 -0.52 0.18
N LEU A 234 12.27 -1.07 -0.21
CA LEU A 234 12.46 -1.78 -1.46
C LEU A 234 13.22 -3.06 -1.17
N LEU A 235 12.52 -4.19 -1.26
CA LEU A 235 13.09 -5.52 -1.08
C LEU A 235 13.02 -6.25 -2.42
N VAL A 236 14.13 -6.82 -2.84
CA VAL A 236 14.23 -7.52 -4.13
C VAL A 236 14.83 -8.90 -3.89
N ARG A 237 14.22 -9.92 -4.48
CA ARG A 237 14.67 -11.30 -4.40
C ARG A 237 14.57 -11.98 -5.76
N CYS A 238 15.68 -12.52 -6.23
CA CYS A 238 15.75 -13.47 -7.34
C CYS A 238 17.08 -14.24 -7.22
N PRO A 239 17.11 -15.44 -6.64
CA PRO A 239 18.35 -16.18 -6.43
C PRO A 239 19.16 -16.45 -7.69
N GLU A 240 18.52 -16.67 -8.82
CA GLU A 240 19.22 -16.88 -10.10
C GLU A 240 19.96 -15.63 -10.61
N LEU A 241 19.52 -14.43 -10.19
CA LEU A 241 20.17 -13.18 -10.62
C LEU A 241 21.15 -12.63 -9.58
N PHE A 242 20.90 -12.87 -8.28
CA PHE A 242 21.66 -12.23 -7.21
C PHE A 242 22.48 -13.21 -6.34
N GLY A 243 22.34 -14.51 -6.58
CA GLY A 243 23.05 -15.55 -5.84
C GLY A 243 22.36 -16.01 -4.57
#